data_3544eb1b21d1ee513722ebfa045d8b77
#
_entry.id   3544eb1b21d1ee513722ebfa045d8b77
#
_cell.length_a   1.000
_cell.length_b   1.000
_cell.length_c   1.000
_cell.angle_alpha   90.00
_cell.angle_beta   90.00
_cell.angle_gamma   90.00
#
_symmetry.space_group_name_H-M   'P 1'
#
loop_
_entity.id
_entity.type
_entity.pdbx_description
1 polymer ?
#
loop_
_entity_poly.entity_id
_entity_poly.type
_entity_poly.pdbx_seq_one_letter_code
_entity_poly.pdbx_strand_id
1 'polypeptide(L)'
;MSFPIRPLAVAFCALAFPAAAFACPSYETPGAALSYTAESAYVPQAIPVIAGGTTDLATCPETQGAGYVIDQPDFTMAYDALDLGRALEIRVRAGCDAVLLVNASNGQWLFNDDANGTDPGLRIENAPSGRYDIWVGTYGMENCEAELQIETF
;
A
#
# COMPACT_ATOMS: atom_id res chain seq x y z
N MET A 1 -34.46 -63.07 29.33
CA MET A 1 -34.15 -62.63 27.97
C MET A 1 -33.71 -61.18 28.06
N SER A 2 -32.41 -60.95 28.01
CA SER A 2 -31.84 -59.60 28.13
C SER A 2 -31.46 -59.06 26.72
N PHE A 3 -32.04 -57.95 26.32
CA PHE A 3 -31.74 -57.32 25.07
C PHE A 3 -30.54 -56.31 25.28
N PRO A 4 -29.52 -56.34 24.44
CA PRO A 4 -28.42 -55.36 24.54
C PRO A 4 -28.84 -54.05 23.88
N ILE A 5 -28.77 -52.95 24.65
CA ILE A 5 -28.90 -51.56 24.14
C ILE A 5 -27.61 -51.18 23.43
N ARG A 6 -27.68 -50.94 22.12
CA ARG A 6 -26.58 -50.41 21.33
C ARG A 6 -26.56 -48.88 21.45
N PRO A 7 -25.43 -48.23 21.81
CA PRO A 7 -25.35 -46.79 21.79
C PRO A 7 -25.28 -46.27 20.34
N LEU A 8 -26.15 -45.33 20.01
CA LEU A 8 -26.14 -44.60 18.75
C LEU A 8 -25.02 -43.53 18.84
N ALA A 9 -23.96 -43.72 18.08
CA ALA A 9 -22.91 -42.69 17.95
C ALA A 9 -23.41 -41.60 17.00
N VAL A 10 -23.70 -40.41 17.55
CA VAL A 10 -24.01 -39.21 16.77
C VAL A 10 -22.68 -38.59 16.30
N ALA A 11 -22.38 -38.72 15.02
CA ALA A 11 -21.25 -38.08 14.42
C ALA A 11 -21.55 -36.57 14.25
N PHE A 12 -20.87 -35.71 15.00
CA PHE A 12 -20.94 -34.26 14.87
C PHE A 12 -20.03 -33.86 13.69
N CYS A 13 -20.64 -33.57 12.55
CA CYS A 13 -19.91 -33.01 11.39
C CYS A 13 -19.65 -31.52 11.63
N ALA A 14 -18.43 -31.15 12.03
CA ALA A 14 -18.03 -29.76 12.15
C ALA A 14 -17.90 -29.15 10.75
N LEU A 15 -18.82 -28.26 10.40
CA LEU A 15 -18.74 -27.45 9.20
C LEU A 15 -17.65 -26.41 9.43
N ALA A 16 -16.45 -26.60 8.86
CA ALA A 16 -15.42 -25.59 8.78
C ALA A 16 -15.85 -24.56 7.72
N PHE A 17 -16.28 -23.39 8.16
CA PHE A 17 -16.43 -22.23 7.25
C PHE A 17 -15.03 -21.73 6.88
N PRO A 18 -14.71 -21.58 5.57
CA PRO A 18 -13.50 -20.90 5.19
C PRO A 18 -13.59 -19.44 5.68
N ALA A 19 -12.66 -19.01 6.54
CA ALA A 19 -12.49 -17.62 6.85
C ALA A 19 -12.04 -16.93 5.53
N ALA A 20 -12.78 -15.93 5.09
CA ALA A 20 -12.33 -15.07 4.01
C ALA A 20 -11.05 -14.39 4.51
N ALA A 21 -9.90 -14.75 3.93
CA ALA A 21 -8.67 -14.02 4.14
C ALA A 21 -8.80 -12.71 3.34
N PHE A 22 -8.93 -11.59 4.04
CA PHE A 22 -8.77 -10.29 3.40
C PHE A 22 -7.29 -10.15 3.04
N ALA A 23 -7.00 -9.98 1.74
CA ALA A 23 -5.65 -9.67 1.30
C ALA A 23 -5.34 -8.23 1.73
N CYS A 24 -4.22 -8.02 2.43
CA CYS A 24 -3.69 -6.68 2.70
C CYS A 24 -2.56 -6.38 1.73
N PRO A 25 -2.22 -5.10 1.51
CA PRO A 25 -1.10 -4.73 0.65
C PRO A 25 0.17 -5.47 1.04
N SER A 26 0.84 -6.04 0.04
CA SER A 26 2.07 -6.82 0.24
C SER A 26 3.16 -6.38 -0.71
N TYR A 27 4.35 -6.15 -0.18
CA TYR A 27 5.57 -5.82 -0.94
C TYR A 27 6.39 -7.05 -1.33
N GLU A 28 5.89 -8.27 -1.11
CA GLU A 28 6.57 -9.52 -1.51
C GLU A 28 6.74 -9.61 -3.02
N THR A 29 5.71 -9.18 -3.77
CA THR A 29 5.79 -9.05 -5.23
C THR A 29 6.06 -7.58 -5.56
N PRO A 30 7.20 -7.25 -6.21
CA PRO A 30 7.51 -5.86 -6.54
C PRO A 30 6.56 -5.29 -7.60
N GLY A 31 6.30 -4.00 -7.51
CA GLY A 31 5.63 -3.21 -8.55
C GLY A 31 6.56 -2.82 -9.70
N ALA A 32 6.13 -1.86 -10.52
CA ALA A 32 6.97 -1.30 -11.57
C ALA A 32 8.24 -0.68 -10.97
N ALA A 33 9.40 -1.04 -11.52
CA ALA A 33 10.69 -0.61 -10.96
C ALA A 33 10.97 0.86 -11.25
N LEU A 34 11.30 1.62 -10.20
CA LEU A 34 11.83 2.97 -10.26
C LEU A 34 13.23 2.99 -9.63
N SER A 35 14.08 3.91 -10.09
CA SER A 35 15.42 4.08 -9.52
C SER A 35 15.80 5.55 -9.55
N TYR A 36 15.99 6.14 -8.38
CA TYR A 36 16.36 7.54 -8.22
C TYR A 36 17.44 7.71 -7.16
N THR A 37 18.24 8.76 -7.35
CA THR A 37 19.15 9.27 -6.33
C THR A 37 18.61 10.60 -5.79
N ALA A 38 19.14 11.02 -4.64
CA ALA A 38 18.82 12.34 -4.09
C ALA A 38 19.15 13.49 -5.04
N GLU A 39 20.09 13.31 -5.96
CA GLU A 39 20.40 14.29 -7.00
C GLU A 39 19.47 14.19 -8.20
N SER A 40 19.19 12.99 -8.70
CA SER A 40 18.32 12.83 -9.87
C SER A 40 16.87 13.23 -9.59
N ALA A 41 16.39 13.02 -8.37
CA ALA A 41 15.08 13.44 -7.92
C ALA A 41 14.98 14.90 -7.45
N TYR A 42 16.10 15.65 -7.47
CA TYR A 42 16.07 17.11 -7.22
C TYR A 42 15.28 17.85 -8.31
N VAL A 43 15.22 17.29 -9.51
CA VAL A 43 14.25 17.69 -10.53
C VAL A 43 13.03 16.77 -10.37
N PRO A 44 11.82 17.32 -10.17
CA PRO A 44 10.63 16.52 -9.97
C PRO A 44 10.43 15.46 -11.06
N GLN A 45 10.19 14.24 -10.66
CA GLN A 45 9.88 13.13 -11.55
C GLN A 45 8.38 12.88 -11.54
N ALA A 46 7.75 12.80 -12.71
CA ALA A 46 6.33 12.60 -12.86
C ALA A 46 6.05 11.29 -13.60
N ILE A 47 5.32 10.39 -12.99
CA ILE A 47 5.04 9.05 -13.48
C ILE A 47 3.53 8.84 -13.55
N PRO A 48 2.96 8.54 -14.74
CA PRO A 48 1.54 8.27 -14.86
C PRO A 48 1.18 6.94 -14.20
N VAL A 49 0.02 6.91 -13.55
CA VAL A 49 -0.52 5.74 -12.85
C VAL A 49 -2.04 5.77 -12.86
N ILE A 50 -2.68 4.61 -12.73
CA ILE A 50 -4.11 4.53 -12.44
C ILE A 50 -4.27 4.32 -10.94
N ALA A 51 -4.78 5.32 -10.26
CA ALA A 51 -5.10 5.24 -8.84
C ALA A 51 -6.30 4.33 -8.59
N GLY A 52 -6.27 3.56 -7.49
CA GLY A 52 -7.38 2.72 -7.07
C GLY A 52 -6.98 1.27 -6.79
N GLY A 53 -7.99 0.42 -6.65
CA GLY A 53 -7.82 -0.99 -6.36
C GLY A 53 -9.04 -1.59 -5.67
N THR A 54 -8.89 -2.80 -5.14
CA THR A 54 -9.98 -3.54 -4.48
C THR A 54 -9.67 -3.91 -3.04
N THR A 55 -8.44 -3.69 -2.57
CA THR A 55 -8.01 -3.98 -1.21
C THR A 55 -8.34 -2.80 -0.30
N ASP A 56 -9.29 -3.00 0.61
CA ASP A 56 -9.72 -1.99 1.59
C ASP A 56 -8.69 -1.86 2.72
N LEU A 57 -8.01 -0.72 2.76
CA LEU A 57 -7.00 -0.41 3.77
C LEU A 57 -7.56 -0.39 5.20
N ALA A 58 -8.83 -0.05 5.38
CA ALA A 58 -9.47 -0.05 6.70
C ALA A 58 -9.52 -1.45 7.34
N THR A 59 -9.40 -2.51 6.54
CA THR A 59 -9.31 -3.90 7.02
C THR A 59 -7.89 -4.35 7.33
N CYS A 60 -6.88 -3.50 7.08
CA CYS A 60 -5.46 -3.79 7.20
C CYS A 60 -4.80 -2.94 8.31
N PRO A 61 -4.81 -3.39 9.57
CA PRO A 61 -4.40 -2.57 10.70
C PRO A 61 -2.93 -2.11 10.67
N GLU A 62 -2.07 -2.80 9.93
CA GLU A 62 -0.65 -2.43 9.80
C GLU A 62 -0.44 -1.15 8.98
N THR A 63 -1.30 -0.89 7.99
CA THR A 63 -1.17 0.27 7.10
C THR A 63 -1.69 1.55 7.70
N GLN A 64 -2.59 1.47 8.70
CA GLN A 64 -3.27 2.59 9.35
C GLN A 64 -3.92 3.56 8.36
N GLY A 65 -4.34 3.05 7.21
CA GLY A 65 -4.89 3.82 6.10
C GLY A 65 -6.39 3.64 5.91
N ALA A 66 -6.94 4.40 4.99
CA ALA A 66 -8.31 4.29 4.50
C ALA A 66 -8.30 4.33 2.97
N GLY A 67 -9.39 3.88 2.34
CA GLY A 67 -9.48 3.82 0.88
C GLY A 67 -9.01 2.49 0.29
N TYR A 68 -8.83 2.47 -1.01
CA TYR A 68 -8.66 1.24 -1.78
C TYR A 68 -7.38 1.28 -2.61
N VAL A 69 -6.58 0.23 -2.53
CA VAL A 69 -5.34 0.04 -3.30
C VAL A 69 -5.35 -1.35 -3.96
N ILE A 70 -4.41 -1.60 -4.86
CA ILE A 70 -4.13 -2.97 -5.34
C ILE A 70 -3.30 -3.74 -4.31
N ASP A 71 -3.25 -5.08 -4.40
CA ASP A 71 -2.55 -5.93 -3.43
C ASP A 71 -1.03 -5.73 -3.45
N GLN A 72 -0.42 -5.72 -4.65
CA GLN A 72 1.00 -5.43 -4.84
C GLN A 72 1.24 -3.92 -5.01
N PRO A 73 2.43 -3.39 -4.76
CA PRO A 73 2.71 -1.97 -5.00
C PRO A 73 2.59 -1.62 -6.48
N ASP A 74 2.12 -0.41 -6.78
CA ASP A 74 2.20 0.15 -8.13
C ASP A 74 3.65 0.30 -8.55
N PHE A 75 4.49 0.77 -7.63
CA PHE A 75 5.91 0.99 -7.86
C PHE A 75 6.77 0.45 -6.73
N THR A 76 7.91 -0.13 -7.10
CA THR A 76 9.01 -0.45 -6.19
C THR A 76 10.21 0.41 -6.56
N MET A 77 10.54 1.37 -5.71
CA MET A 77 11.60 2.35 -5.93
C MET A 77 12.88 1.97 -5.17
N ALA A 78 13.99 1.88 -5.89
CA ALA A 78 15.32 1.91 -5.30
C ALA A 78 15.77 3.38 -5.18
N TYR A 79 15.99 3.84 -3.97
CA TYR A 79 16.42 5.21 -3.69
C TYR A 79 17.81 5.23 -3.07
N ASP A 80 18.70 6.11 -3.59
CA ASP A 80 20.02 6.37 -3.02
C ASP A 80 20.09 7.82 -2.51
N ALA A 81 20.20 7.98 -1.22
CA ALA A 81 20.28 9.28 -0.55
C ALA A 81 21.60 10.03 -0.80
N LEU A 82 22.64 9.34 -1.29
CA LEU A 82 23.99 9.90 -1.50
C LEU A 82 24.55 10.58 -0.24
N ASP A 83 24.10 10.22 0.94
CA ASP A 83 24.42 10.85 2.23
C ASP A 83 24.22 12.37 2.26
N LEU A 84 23.33 12.91 1.39
CA LEU A 84 23.07 14.34 1.28
C LEU A 84 22.10 14.87 2.34
N GLY A 85 21.44 13.99 3.11
CA GLY A 85 20.51 14.38 4.14
C GLY A 85 19.24 15.10 3.62
N ARG A 86 18.92 14.92 2.35
CA ARG A 86 17.75 15.57 1.73
C ARG A 86 16.44 14.93 2.18
N ALA A 87 15.38 15.72 2.22
CA ALA A 87 14.05 15.21 2.33
C ALA A 87 13.62 14.60 1.00
N LEU A 88 12.91 13.46 1.07
CA LEU A 88 12.22 12.83 -0.05
C LEU A 88 10.73 13.12 0.08
N GLU A 89 10.14 13.69 -0.96
CA GLU A 89 8.70 13.93 -1.04
C GLU A 89 8.09 13.06 -2.14
N ILE A 90 7.05 12.33 -1.77
CA ILE A 90 6.26 11.47 -2.64
C ILE A 90 4.84 12.02 -2.62
N ARG A 91 4.34 12.46 -3.77
CA ARG A 91 3.01 13.08 -3.92
C ARG A 91 2.23 12.41 -5.03
N VAL A 92 0.91 12.53 -4.95
CA VAL A 92 0.01 12.16 -6.04
C VAL A 92 -0.77 13.38 -6.48
N ARG A 93 -0.97 13.53 -7.77
CA ARG A 93 -1.96 14.44 -8.36
C ARG A 93 -2.97 13.63 -9.11
N ALA A 94 -4.25 13.85 -8.80
CA ALA A 94 -5.34 13.08 -9.39
C ALA A 94 -6.55 13.97 -9.67
N GLY A 95 -7.42 13.49 -10.55
CA GLY A 95 -8.73 14.11 -10.79
C GLY A 95 -9.81 13.60 -9.84
N CYS A 96 -9.46 12.72 -8.91
CA CYS A 96 -10.33 12.12 -7.90
C CYS A 96 -9.70 12.26 -6.51
N ASP A 97 -10.42 11.82 -5.49
CA ASP A 97 -9.93 11.72 -4.11
C ASP A 97 -8.97 10.54 -4.00
N ALA A 98 -7.65 10.84 -4.04
CA ALA A 98 -6.60 9.85 -4.07
C ALA A 98 -6.05 9.53 -2.68
N VAL A 99 -5.45 8.35 -2.53
CA VAL A 99 -4.71 7.98 -1.31
C VAL A 99 -3.31 7.50 -1.69
N LEU A 100 -2.36 7.74 -0.80
CA LEU A 100 -0.97 7.33 -0.94
C LEU A 100 -0.54 6.48 0.25
N LEU A 101 -0.10 5.24 -0.05
CA LEU A 101 0.47 4.34 0.94
C LEU A 101 1.91 4.02 0.53
N VAL A 102 2.83 4.08 1.47
CA VAL A 102 4.24 3.79 1.25
C VAL A 102 4.78 2.87 2.35
N ASN A 103 5.42 1.77 1.97
CA ASN A 103 6.31 1.04 2.86
C ASN A 103 7.73 1.56 2.65
N ALA A 104 8.25 2.28 3.63
CA ALA A 104 9.54 2.94 3.54
C ALA A 104 10.71 1.97 3.76
N SER A 105 11.93 2.39 3.40
CA SER A 105 13.14 1.55 3.47
C SER A 105 13.49 1.01 4.86
N ASN A 106 12.93 1.59 5.92
CA ASN A 106 13.04 1.13 7.30
C ASN A 106 11.90 0.18 7.72
N GLY A 107 11.00 -0.20 6.79
CA GLY A 107 9.84 -1.05 7.02
C GLY A 107 8.62 -0.33 7.62
N GLN A 108 8.68 0.98 7.79
CA GLN A 108 7.56 1.75 8.31
C GLN A 108 6.50 1.96 7.24
N TRP A 109 5.25 1.73 7.59
CA TRP A 109 4.10 2.10 6.79
C TRP A 109 3.76 3.58 7.00
N LEU A 110 3.61 4.31 5.90
CA LEU A 110 3.24 5.72 5.86
C LEU A 110 2.00 5.86 4.99
N PHE A 111 1.03 6.63 5.45
CA PHE A 111 -0.23 6.86 4.76
C PHE A 111 -0.58 8.35 4.77
N ASN A 112 -1.16 8.83 3.68
CA ASN A 112 -1.79 10.14 3.59
C ASN A 112 -2.87 10.13 2.51
N ASP A 113 -3.92 10.91 2.71
CA ASP A 113 -5.02 11.13 1.77
C ASP A 113 -5.21 12.61 1.40
N ASP A 114 -4.84 13.54 2.28
CA ASP A 114 -5.18 14.97 2.18
C ASP A 114 -3.99 15.88 2.53
N ALA A 115 -2.96 15.97 1.69
CA ALA A 115 -1.88 16.93 1.88
C ALA A 115 -2.16 18.28 1.20
N ASN A 116 -2.84 18.23 0.04
CA ASN A 116 -3.21 19.42 -0.74
C ASN A 116 -4.60 19.24 -1.37
N GLY A 117 -5.64 19.54 -0.60
CA GLY A 117 -7.01 19.18 -0.96
C GLY A 117 -7.17 17.67 -0.90
N THR A 118 -7.61 17.03 -1.99
CA THR A 118 -7.76 15.58 -2.14
C THR A 118 -6.52 14.91 -2.78
N ASP A 119 -5.42 15.64 -2.88
CA ASP A 119 -4.14 15.13 -3.39
C ASP A 119 -3.22 14.76 -2.21
N PRO A 120 -2.85 13.48 -2.04
CA PRO A 120 -1.99 13.04 -0.94
C PRO A 120 -0.52 13.37 -1.17
N GLY A 121 0.21 13.50 -0.07
CA GLY A 121 1.65 13.69 -0.08
C GLY A 121 2.32 13.24 1.21
N LEU A 122 3.48 12.65 1.08
CA LEU A 122 4.33 12.19 2.18
C LEU A 122 5.70 12.84 2.04
N ARG A 123 6.21 13.43 3.12
CA ARG A 123 7.55 13.97 3.19
C ARG A 123 8.35 13.24 4.26
N ILE A 124 9.49 12.70 3.86
CA ILE A 124 10.39 11.92 4.72
C ILE A 124 11.67 12.73 4.86
N GLU A 125 11.87 13.32 6.04
CA GLU A 125 13.08 14.08 6.33
C GLU A 125 14.29 13.15 6.47
N ASN A 126 15.43 13.55 5.91
CA ASN A 126 16.66 12.74 5.89
C ASN A 126 16.39 11.31 5.39
N ALA A 127 15.66 11.20 4.28
CA ALA A 127 15.20 9.92 3.76
C ALA A 127 16.38 8.94 3.56
N PRO A 128 16.36 7.76 4.20
CA PRO A 128 17.46 6.81 4.06
C PRO A 128 17.45 6.14 2.69
N SER A 129 18.64 5.75 2.21
CA SER A 129 18.75 4.88 1.04
C SER A 129 18.04 3.54 1.27
N GLY A 130 17.49 2.97 0.21
CA GLY A 130 16.87 1.65 0.26
C GLY A 130 15.66 1.51 -0.64
N ARG A 131 14.84 0.51 -0.35
CA ARG A 131 13.63 0.19 -1.09
C ARG A 131 12.44 0.92 -0.49
N TYR A 132 11.63 1.49 -1.38
CA TYR A 132 10.34 2.08 -1.07
C TYR A 132 9.29 1.43 -1.96
N ASP A 133 8.25 0.87 -1.37
CA ASP A 133 7.11 0.32 -2.10
C ASP A 133 5.94 1.28 -1.98
N ILE A 134 5.34 1.62 -3.13
CA ILE A 134 4.42 2.75 -3.27
C ILE A 134 3.12 2.25 -3.89
N TRP A 135 1.99 2.54 -3.23
CA TRP A 135 0.64 2.31 -3.72
C TRP A 135 -0.07 3.64 -3.92
N VAL A 136 -0.72 3.77 -5.06
CA VAL A 136 -1.54 4.93 -5.41
C VAL A 136 -2.98 4.46 -5.52
N GLY A 137 -3.76 4.78 -4.51
CA GLY A 137 -5.15 4.35 -4.40
C GLY A 137 -6.14 5.49 -4.50
N THR A 138 -7.39 5.17 -4.21
CA THR A 138 -8.49 6.13 -4.13
C THR A 138 -9.24 5.96 -2.81
N TYR A 139 -9.79 7.06 -2.29
CA TYR A 139 -10.60 7.00 -1.08
C TYR A 139 -11.91 6.22 -1.31
N GLY A 140 -12.51 6.36 -2.47
CA GLY A 140 -13.65 5.57 -2.94
C GLY A 140 -13.23 4.35 -3.76
N MET A 141 -14.21 3.58 -4.25
CA MET A 141 -13.95 2.37 -5.05
C MET A 141 -13.74 2.66 -6.55
N GLU A 142 -13.79 3.92 -6.97
CA GLU A 142 -13.63 4.32 -8.37
C GLU A 142 -12.16 4.53 -8.69
N ASN A 143 -11.68 3.98 -9.80
CA ASN A 143 -10.32 4.22 -10.27
C ASN A 143 -10.26 5.52 -11.09
N CYS A 144 -9.13 6.22 -11.05
CA CYS A 144 -8.91 7.39 -11.88
C CYS A 144 -7.46 7.49 -12.38
N GLU A 145 -7.27 8.29 -13.43
CA GLU A 145 -5.93 8.68 -13.88
C GLU A 145 -5.27 9.60 -12.84
N ALA A 146 -4.02 9.31 -12.54
CA ALA A 146 -3.22 10.05 -11.58
C ALA A 146 -1.76 10.14 -12.03
N GLU A 147 -0.99 10.98 -11.37
CA GLU A 147 0.44 11.16 -11.56
C GLU A 147 1.14 11.06 -10.21
N LEU A 148 2.04 10.08 -10.08
CA LEU A 148 2.96 9.99 -8.95
C LEU A 148 4.11 10.97 -9.19
N GLN A 149 4.43 11.80 -8.20
CA GLN A 149 5.53 12.75 -8.23
C GLN A 149 6.56 12.41 -7.15
N ILE A 150 7.84 12.34 -7.55
CA ILE A 150 8.99 12.09 -6.66
C ILE A 150 9.92 13.29 -6.76
N GLU A 151 10.25 13.88 -5.60
CA GLU A 151 11.12 15.06 -5.52
C GLU A 151 11.96 15.03 -4.25
N THR A 152 13.16 15.62 -4.29
CA THR A 152 14.03 15.79 -3.11
C THR A 152 14.38 17.27 -2.89
N PHE A 153 14.60 17.67 -1.62
CA PHE A 153 14.83 19.05 -1.19
C PHE A 153 16.08 19.17 -0.31
#